data_6b1ecefecf6b25b9984ddeb6ad91b825
#
_entry.id   6b1ecefecf6b25b9984ddeb6ad91b825
#
_cell.length_a   1.000
_cell.length_b   1.000
_cell.length_c   1.000
_cell.angle_alpha   90.00
_cell.angle_beta   90.00
_cell.angle_gamma   90.00
#
_symmetry.space_group_name_H-M   'P 1'
#
loop_
_entity.id
_entity.type
_entity.pdbx_description
1 polymer ?
#
loop_
_entity_poly.entity_id
_entity_poly.type
_entity_poly.pdbx_seq_one_letter_code
_entity_poly.pdbx_strand_id
1 'polypeptide(L)'
;MLSIVLVRPQMAQNIGMVARVMLNFNISNLIIVNPKKNDFFDIANATSCEALTQLNLTVVQNNDINIALKEALQDIHNVFALTTRSRDLTKASFYINDMNEHIQETQNNAFLFGCERTGLTNNELSLANYIISINSNPNFPSLNLAQAVGVCSYEYSKLKYLQEVNKNTKFENTNNLDRTKSLAIATVKENQYFLDDLFTRLSEKGFFKDSTKKEKNQHNIKEIFQKASLTSK
;
A
#
# COMPACT_ATOMS: atom_id res chain seq x y z
N MET A 1 -4.09 11.27 -0.14
CA MET A 1 -2.87 11.29 -0.96
C MET A 1 -2.48 9.87 -1.34
N LEU A 2 -1.89 9.60 -2.52
CA LEU A 2 -1.42 8.26 -2.94
C LEU A 2 0.10 8.22 -3.02
N SER A 3 0.69 7.15 -2.46
CA SER A 3 2.12 6.82 -2.59
C SER A 3 2.29 5.50 -3.35
N ILE A 4 3.30 5.42 -4.21
CA ILE A 4 3.76 4.16 -4.79
C ILE A 4 4.94 3.65 -3.96
N VAL A 5 4.86 2.41 -3.49
CA VAL A 5 5.89 1.78 -2.65
C VAL A 5 6.47 0.58 -3.38
N LEU A 6 7.75 0.64 -3.69
CA LEU A 6 8.49 -0.44 -4.36
C LEU A 6 9.35 -1.17 -3.35
N VAL A 7 9.09 -2.46 -3.16
CA VAL A 7 9.83 -3.30 -2.21
C VAL A 7 10.90 -4.11 -2.93
N ARG A 8 12.17 -3.85 -2.61
CA ARG A 8 13.34 -4.51 -3.18
C ARG A 8 13.35 -4.51 -4.72
N PRO A 9 13.11 -3.35 -5.38
CA PRO A 9 13.19 -3.29 -6.83
C PRO A 9 14.58 -3.70 -7.30
N GLN A 10 14.63 -4.53 -8.36
CA GLN A 10 15.88 -5.14 -8.80
C GLN A 10 16.55 -4.36 -9.91
N MET A 11 15.78 -3.70 -10.75
CA MET A 11 16.25 -3.02 -11.94
C MET A 11 16.02 -1.51 -11.85
N ALA A 12 17.09 -0.72 -11.95
CA ALA A 12 17.02 0.73 -11.96
C ALA A 12 16.15 1.28 -13.09
N GLN A 13 16.15 0.61 -14.26
CA GLN A 13 15.29 0.97 -15.39
C GLN A 13 13.81 0.87 -15.05
N ASN A 14 13.40 -0.15 -14.29
CA ASN A 14 12.01 -0.28 -13.86
C ASN A 14 11.62 0.87 -12.91
N ILE A 15 12.51 1.28 -12.00
CA ILE A 15 12.30 2.44 -11.13
C ILE A 15 12.08 3.70 -11.97
N GLY A 16 12.91 3.92 -12.98
CA GLY A 16 12.77 5.06 -13.89
C GLY A 16 11.46 5.04 -14.67
N MET A 17 11.09 3.88 -15.24
CA MET A 17 9.80 3.75 -15.93
C MET A 17 8.61 3.96 -14.99
N VAL A 18 8.68 3.49 -13.74
CA VAL A 18 7.66 3.76 -12.70
C VAL A 18 7.55 5.25 -12.44
N ALA A 19 8.67 5.95 -12.25
CA ALA A 19 8.68 7.39 -12.01
C ALA A 19 7.99 8.16 -13.14
N ARG A 20 8.28 7.81 -14.39
CA ARG A 20 7.64 8.41 -15.56
C ARG A 20 6.14 8.16 -15.59
N VAL A 21 5.71 6.94 -15.34
CA VAL A 21 4.28 6.57 -15.26
C VAL A 21 3.57 7.35 -14.14
N MET A 22 4.18 7.47 -12.98
CA MET A 22 3.60 8.22 -11.86
C MET A 22 3.29 9.68 -12.23
N LEU A 23 4.24 10.37 -12.87
CA LEU A 23 4.02 11.74 -13.31
C LEU A 23 2.92 11.84 -14.39
N ASN A 24 2.81 10.88 -15.31
CA ASN A 24 1.74 10.85 -16.30
C ASN A 24 0.35 10.83 -15.66
N PHE A 25 0.23 10.29 -14.45
CA PHE A 25 -1.04 10.21 -13.70
C PHE A 25 -1.08 11.14 -12.46
N ASN A 26 -0.20 12.15 -12.41
CA ASN A 26 -0.16 13.14 -11.33
C ASN A 26 -0.02 12.52 -9.93
N ILE A 27 0.82 11.47 -9.83
CA ILE A 27 1.20 10.82 -8.56
C ILE A 27 2.65 11.22 -8.28
N SER A 28 2.90 11.86 -7.13
CA SER A 28 4.21 12.46 -6.84
C SER A 28 5.02 11.72 -5.77
N ASN A 29 4.43 10.85 -4.95
CA ASN A 29 5.14 10.23 -3.83
C ASN A 29 5.62 8.82 -4.20
N LEU A 30 6.94 8.65 -4.28
CA LEU A 30 7.61 7.38 -4.52
C LEU A 30 8.43 6.98 -3.30
N ILE A 31 8.14 5.82 -2.74
CA ILE A 31 8.91 5.24 -1.66
C ILE A 31 9.59 3.97 -2.16
N ILE A 32 10.90 3.87 -2.00
CA ILE A 32 11.68 2.71 -2.39
C ILE A 32 12.25 2.07 -1.12
N VAL A 33 11.93 0.80 -0.90
CA VAL A 33 12.38 0.04 0.27
C VAL A 33 13.42 -0.98 -0.16
N ASN A 34 14.62 -0.89 0.39
CA ASN A 34 15.74 -1.80 0.15
C ASN A 34 15.99 -2.07 -1.35
N PRO A 35 16.29 -1.06 -2.18
CA PRO A 35 16.64 -1.30 -3.58
C PRO A 35 17.86 -2.23 -3.67
N LYS A 36 17.87 -3.13 -4.66
CA LYS A 36 18.98 -4.10 -4.83
C LYS A 36 20.33 -3.41 -5.09
N LYS A 37 20.31 -2.26 -5.76
CA LYS A 37 21.48 -1.43 -6.06
C LYS A 37 21.27 -0.07 -5.41
N ASN A 38 22.25 0.38 -4.65
CA ASN A 38 22.20 1.69 -4.00
C ASN A 38 22.48 2.83 -5.00
N ASP A 39 23.18 2.54 -6.09
CA ASP A 39 23.53 3.44 -7.17
C ASP A 39 22.50 3.49 -8.32
N PHE A 40 21.25 3.16 -8.02
CA PHE A 40 20.18 3.07 -9.02
C PHE A 40 19.81 4.42 -9.64
N PHE A 41 20.09 5.53 -8.95
CA PHE A 41 19.49 6.84 -9.23
C PHE A 41 19.78 7.33 -10.65
N ASP A 42 21.05 7.33 -11.07
CA ASP A 42 21.43 7.88 -12.39
C ASP A 42 20.79 7.12 -13.55
N ILE A 43 20.80 5.78 -13.47
CA ILE A 43 20.17 4.92 -14.48
C ILE A 43 18.65 5.12 -14.49
N ALA A 44 18.04 5.17 -13.32
CA ALA A 44 16.60 5.39 -13.18
C ALA A 44 16.19 6.79 -13.69
N ASN A 45 16.97 7.82 -13.35
CA ASN A 45 16.69 9.18 -13.79
C ASN A 45 16.80 9.32 -15.31
N ALA A 46 17.87 8.80 -15.91
CA ALA A 46 18.02 8.79 -17.36
C ALA A 46 16.89 8.02 -18.07
N THR A 47 16.49 6.85 -17.52
CA THR A 47 15.38 6.05 -18.08
C THR A 47 14.04 6.75 -17.94
N SER A 48 13.87 7.56 -16.91
CA SER A 48 12.63 8.28 -16.63
C SER A 48 12.46 9.57 -17.47
N CYS A 49 13.46 9.97 -18.26
CA CYS A 49 13.54 11.32 -18.83
C CYS A 49 13.44 12.39 -17.74
N GLU A 50 14.22 12.25 -16.69
CA GLU A 50 14.30 13.15 -15.52
C GLU A 50 13.03 13.22 -14.66
N ALA A 51 12.04 12.35 -14.89
CA ALA A 51 10.84 12.31 -14.09
C ALA A 51 11.12 12.00 -12.61
N LEU A 52 12.16 11.20 -12.34
CA LEU A 52 12.53 10.81 -10.96
C LEU A 52 12.88 12.03 -10.09
N THR A 53 13.51 13.05 -10.66
CA THR A 53 13.87 14.28 -9.94
C THR A 53 12.67 15.18 -9.61
N GLN A 54 11.54 14.95 -10.26
CA GLN A 54 10.29 15.71 -10.03
C GLN A 54 9.39 15.04 -8.99
N LEU A 55 9.74 13.85 -8.52
CA LEU A 55 8.99 13.13 -7.50
C LEU A 55 9.50 13.44 -6.09
N ASN A 56 8.62 13.31 -5.12
CA ASN A 56 8.95 13.22 -3.72
C ASN A 56 9.48 11.81 -3.44
N LEU A 57 10.79 11.62 -3.67
CA LEU A 57 11.45 10.33 -3.50
C LEU A 57 11.90 10.13 -2.07
N THR A 58 11.47 9.03 -1.47
CA THR A 58 11.96 8.53 -0.18
C THR A 58 12.61 7.16 -0.38
N VAL A 59 13.81 6.97 0.13
CA VAL A 59 14.50 5.68 0.12
C VAL A 59 14.70 5.22 1.55
N VAL A 60 14.15 4.06 1.89
CA VAL A 60 14.27 3.45 3.21
C VAL A 60 15.11 2.19 3.11
N GLN A 61 16.16 2.09 3.92
CA GLN A 61 17.07 0.95 3.94
C GLN A 61 17.27 0.44 5.37
N ASN A 62 17.07 -0.86 5.56
CA ASN A 62 17.37 -1.55 6.81
C ASN A 62 17.73 -3.00 6.50
N ASN A 63 18.59 -3.61 7.32
CA ASN A 63 18.94 -5.03 7.17
C ASN A 63 17.72 -5.94 7.38
N ASP A 64 16.79 -5.55 8.25
CA ASP A 64 15.49 -6.19 8.38
C ASP A 64 14.45 -5.48 7.48
N ILE A 65 14.00 -6.19 6.47
CA ILE A 65 12.99 -5.68 5.52
C ILE A 65 11.66 -5.33 6.19
N ASN A 66 11.30 -6.02 7.28
CA ASN A 66 10.04 -5.73 7.98
C ASN A 66 10.12 -4.41 8.73
N ILE A 67 11.30 -4.08 9.29
CA ILE A 67 11.55 -2.79 9.94
C ILE A 67 11.50 -1.68 8.87
N ALA A 68 12.24 -1.86 7.77
CA ALA A 68 12.25 -0.88 6.68
C ALA A 68 10.84 -0.62 6.12
N LEU A 69 10.05 -1.67 5.94
CA LEU A 69 8.72 -1.55 5.38
C LEU A 69 7.73 -0.91 6.37
N LYS A 70 7.83 -1.20 7.66
CA LYS A 70 7.03 -0.51 8.68
C LYS A 70 7.35 0.98 8.74
N GLU A 71 8.62 1.35 8.65
CA GLU A 71 9.06 2.75 8.58
C GLU A 71 8.50 3.44 7.33
N ALA A 72 8.62 2.80 6.16
CA ALA A 72 8.11 3.31 4.89
C ALA A 72 6.59 3.54 4.88
N LEU A 73 5.85 2.76 5.64
CA LEU A 73 4.38 2.79 5.68
C LEU A 73 3.80 3.49 6.91
N GLN A 74 4.62 4.04 7.81
CA GLN A 74 4.18 4.51 9.13
C GLN A 74 3.02 5.53 9.09
N ASP A 75 3.00 6.41 8.08
CA ASP A 75 2.02 7.49 7.93
C ASP A 75 0.90 7.14 6.92
N ILE A 76 0.84 5.89 6.50
CA ILE A 76 -0.16 5.39 5.56
C ILE A 76 -1.35 4.80 6.33
N HIS A 77 -2.56 5.12 5.88
CA HIS A 77 -3.81 4.61 6.44
C HIS A 77 -4.24 3.31 5.76
N ASN A 78 -4.22 3.29 4.42
CA ASN A 78 -4.60 2.13 3.63
C ASN A 78 -3.46 1.68 2.72
N VAL A 79 -3.03 0.44 2.92
CA VAL A 79 -2.01 -0.22 2.11
C VAL A 79 -2.68 -1.28 1.24
N PHE A 80 -2.57 -1.11 -0.06
CA PHE A 80 -3.08 -2.01 -1.09
C PHE A 80 -1.91 -2.77 -1.71
N ALA A 81 -1.76 -4.05 -1.36
CA ALA A 81 -0.67 -4.88 -1.88
C ALA A 81 -1.06 -5.57 -3.18
N LEU A 82 -0.24 -5.39 -4.22
CA LEU A 82 -0.46 -6.02 -5.51
C LEU A 82 0.21 -7.38 -5.59
N THR A 83 -0.59 -8.39 -5.93
CA THR A 83 -0.10 -9.74 -6.19
C THR A 83 -1.02 -10.49 -7.15
N THR A 84 -0.43 -11.29 -8.02
CA THR A 84 -1.16 -12.23 -8.89
C THR A 84 -1.26 -13.62 -8.28
N ARG A 85 -0.55 -13.86 -7.16
CA ARG A 85 -0.53 -15.19 -6.53
C ARG A 85 -1.71 -15.32 -5.58
N SER A 86 -2.50 -16.37 -5.76
CA SER A 86 -3.44 -16.83 -4.73
C SER A 86 -2.64 -17.18 -3.46
N ARG A 87 -3.00 -16.59 -2.35
CA ARG A 87 -2.38 -16.81 -1.05
C ARG A 87 -3.48 -17.17 -0.06
N ASP A 88 -3.21 -18.10 0.84
CA ASP A 88 -4.08 -18.42 1.98
C ASP A 88 -4.01 -17.33 3.05
N LEU A 89 -4.30 -16.09 2.63
CA LEU A 89 -4.41 -14.95 3.52
C LEU A 89 -5.90 -14.64 3.68
N THR A 90 -6.34 -14.50 4.92
CA THR A 90 -7.73 -14.17 5.26
C THR A 90 -8.08 -12.70 5.01
N LYS A 91 -7.22 -11.98 4.26
CA LYS A 91 -7.39 -10.57 3.90
C LYS A 91 -8.44 -10.37 2.82
N ALA A 92 -9.15 -9.25 2.90
CA ALA A 92 -10.04 -8.82 1.83
C ALA A 92 -9.23 -8.65 0.53
N SER A 93 -9.66 -9.34 -0.50
CA SER A 93 -9.02 -9.30 -1.83
C SER A 93 -10.05 -8.93 -2.89
N PHE A 94 -9.67 -8.08 -3.83
CA PHE A 94 -10.54 -7.62 -4.91
C PHE A 94 -9.71 -7.27 -6.16
N TYR A 95 -10.39 -7.06 -7.27
CA TYR A 95 -9.75 -6.57 -8.48
C TYR A 95 -9.58 -5.06 -8.42
N ILE A 96 -8.56 -4.55 -9.09
CA ILE A 96 -8.24 -3.11 -9.11
C ILE A 96 -9.45 -2.23 -9.50
N ASN A 97 -10.37 -2.74 -10.31
CA ASN A 97 -11.57 -2.02 -10.74
C ASN A 97 -12.54 -1.71 -9.59
N ASP A 98 -12.49 -2.51 -8.51
CA ASP A 98 -13.40 -2.38 -7.37
C ASP A 98 -12.78 -1.51 -6.25
N MET A 99 -11.63 -0.89 -6.53
CA MET A 99 -10.86 -0.08 -5.58
C MET A 99 -11.62 1.13 -5.02
N ASN A 100 -12.60 1.66 -5.77
CA ASN A 100 -13.40 2.83 -5.40
C ASN A 100 -14.13 2.68 -4.06
N GLU A 101 -14.45 1.47 -3.64
CA GLU A 101 -15.14 1.20 -2.39
C GLU A 101 -14.22 1.31 -1.16
N HIS A 102 -12.90 1.31 -1.39
CA HIS A 102 -11.88 1.21 -0.34
C HIS A 102 -10.92 2.39 -0.26
N ILE A 103 -10.85 3.23 -1.30
CA ILE A 103 -10.00 4.43 -1.32
C ILE A 103 -10.79 5.67 -0.89
N GLN A 104 -10.29 6.33 0.16
CA GLN A 104 -10.80 7.61 0.63
C GLN A 104 -9.77 8.71 0.34
N GLU A 105 -10.20 9.81 -0.30
CA GLU A 105 -9.31 10.93 -0.67
C GLU A 105 -8.69 11.65 0.53
N THR A 106 -9.38 11.65 1.66
CA THR A 106 -8.95 12.29 2.90
C THR A 106 -7.84 11.54 3.62
N GLN A 107 -7.50 10.34 3.15
CA GLN A 107 -6.52 9.44 3.78
C GLN A 107 -5.27 9.29 2.93
N ASN A 108 -4.16 8.93 3.59
CA ASN A 108 -2.95 8.53 2.92
C ASN A 108 -3.07 7.07 2.51
N ASN A 109 -2.99 6.82 1.21
CA ASN A 109 -3.10 5.49 0.62
C ASN A 109 -1.75 5.11 -0.01
N ALA A 110 -1.44 3.83 -0.05
CA ALA A 110 -0.26 3.32 -0.74
C ALA A 110 -0.59 2.10 -1.58
N PHE A 111 -0.06 2.05 -2.79
CA PHE A 111 0.07 0.81 -3.56
C PHE A 111 1.44 0.19 -3.31
N LEU A 112 1.43 -1.04 -2.83
CA LEU A 112 2.63 -1.80 -2.48
C LEU A 112 2.94 -2.83 -3.56
N PHE A 113 4.12 -2.68 -4.18
CA PHE A 113 4.62 -3.57 -5.23
C PHE A 113 5.86 -4.32 -4.75
N GLY A 114 5.89 -5.63 -4.96
CA GLY A 114 7.06 -6.45 -4.66
C GLY A 114 8.12 -6.43 -5.77
N CYS A 115 9.25 -7.08 -5.49
CA CYS A 115 10.32 -7.20 -6.47
C CYS A 115 9.88 -8.03 -7.71
N GLU A 116 10.50 -7.75 -8.83
CA GLU A 116 10.11 -8.26 -10.15
C GLU A 116 10.06 -9.79 -10.21
N ARG A 117 11.03 -10.46 -9.56
CA ARG A 117 11.18 -11.91 -9.66
C ARG A 117 10.24 -12.70 -8.75
N THR A 118 10.07 -12.27 -7.51
CA THR A 118 9.36 -13.06 -6.47
C THR A 118 8.10 -12.41 -5.96
N GLY A 119 7.85 -11.15 -6.30
CA GLY A 119 6.75 -10.37 -5.76
C GLY A 119 6.91 -10.09 -4.25
N LEU A 120 5.81 -9.89 -3.56
CA LEU A 120 5.74 -9.72 -2.11
C LEU A 120 5.76 -11.07 -1.39
N THR A 121 6.43 -11.13 -0.25
CA THR A 121 6.37 -12.26 0.68
C THR A 121 5.12 -12.20 1.55
N ASN A 122 4.77 -13.28 2.25
CA ASN A 122 3.63 -13.30 3.17
C ASN A 122 3.80 -12.28 4.31
N ASN A 123 5.01 -12.09 4.82
CA ASN A 123 5.31 -11.10 5.85
C ASN A 123 5.06 -9.67 5.35
N GLU A 124 5.49 -9.36 4.11
CA GLU A 124 5.23 -8.06 3.50
C GLU A 124 3.75 -7.84 3.22
N LEU A 125 3.05 -8.86 2.73
CA LEU A 125 1.60 -8.83 2.55
C LEU A 125 0.85 -8.67 3.87
N SER A 126 1.40 -9.15 4.99
CA SER A 126 0.77 -9.02 6.30
C SER A 126 0.65 -7.56 6.78
N LEU A 127 1.41 -6.63 6.22
CA LEU A 127 1.35 -5.20 6.52
C LEU A 127 0.27 -4.47 5.70
N ALA A 128 -0.23 -5.07 4.63
CA ALA A 128 -1.28 -4.47 3.82
C ALA A 128 -2.66 -4.62 4.47
N ASN A 129 -3.55 -3.67 4.21
CA ASN A 129 -4.96 -3.75 4.59
C ASN A 129 -5.73 -4.61 3.58
N TYR A 130 -5.38 -4.45 2.30
CA TYR A 130 -6.08 -5.08 1.19
C TYR A 130 -5.09 -5.74 0.22
N ILE A 131 -5.54 -6.82 -0.41
CA ILE A 131 -4.84 -7.44 -1.53
C ILE A 131 -5.59 -7.06 -2.80
N ILE A 132 -4.88 -6.51 -3.77
CA ILE A 132 -5.48 -6.19 -5.07
C ILE A 132 -4.78 -6.95 -6.19
N SER A 133 -5.59 -7.33 -7.17
CA SER A 133 -5.15 -8.03 -8.37
C SER A 133 -5.55 -7.26 -9.62
N ILE A 134 -4.67 -7.28 -10.63
CA ILE A 134 -4.98 -6.78 -11.95
C ILE A 134 -5.57 -7.95 -12.74
N ASN A 135 -6.74 -7.72 -13.35
CA ASN A 135 -7.35 -8.72 -14.23
C ASN A 135 -6.52 -8.84 -15.52
N SER A 136 -5.70 -9.86 -15.61
CA SER A 136 -4.78 -10.13 -16.70
C SER A 136 -4.98 -11.55 -17.26
N ASN A 137 -4.27 -11.92 -18.32
CA ASN A 137 -4.33 -13.25 -18.88
C ASN A 137 -3.92 -14.30 -17.83
N PRO A 138 -4.80 -15.24 -17.45
CA PRO A 138 -4.51 -16.24 -16.41
C PRO A 138 -3.34 -17.18 -16.79
N ASN A 139 -3.05 -17.35 -18.08
CA ASN A 139 -1.91 -18.14 -18.54
C ASN A 139 -0.59 -17.33 -18.51
N PHE A 140 -0.64 -16.01 -18.41
CA PHE A 140 0.53 -15.13 -18.31
C PHE A 140 0.21 -13.91 -17.40
N PRO A 141 -0.01 -14.14 -16.10
CA PRO A 141 -0.58 -13.11 -15.21
C PRO A 141 0.43 -12.09 -14.73
N SER A 142 1.74 -12.36 -14.83
CA SER A 142 2.79 -11.49 -14.29
C SER A 142 3.06 -10.33 -15.24
N LEU A 143 2.77 -9.11 -14.79
CA LEU A 143 3.12 -7.88 -15.50
C LEU A 143 4.53 -7.41 -15.10
N ASN A 144 5.18 -6.68 -16.01
CA ASN A 144 6.35 -5.89 -15.64
C ASN A 144 5.96 -4.87 -14.55
N LEU A 145 6.90 -4.55 -13.65
CA LEU A 145 6.64 -3.65 -12.52
C LEU A 145 6.04 -2.30 -12.95
N ALA A 146 6.62 -1.65 -13.96
CA ALA A 146 6.13 -0.36 -14.44
C ALA A 146 4.76 -0.47 -15.13
N GLN A 147 4.48 -1.58 -15.81
CA GLN A 147 3.16 -1.85 -16.39
C GLN A 147 2.10 -2.03 -15.29
N ALA A 148 2.42 -2.78 -14.24
CA ALA A 148 1.52 -2.95 -13.10
C ALA A 148 1.22 -1.62 -12.41
N VAL A 149 2.26 -0.80 -12.17
CA VAL A 149 2.10 0.57 -11.64
C VAL A 149 1.24 1.41 -12.59
N GLY A 150 1.43 1.29 -13.90
CA GLY A 150 0.66 2.03 -14.92
C GLY A 150 -0.83 1.74 -14.84
N VAL A 151 -1.20 0.46 -14.79
CA VAL A 151 -2.61 0.05 -14.66
C VAL A 151 -3.22 0.59 -13.36
N CYS A 152 -2.52 0.46 -12.24
CA CYS A 152 -3.02 0.94 -10.95
C CYS A 152 -3.14 2.46 -10.91
N SER A 153 -2.17 3.17 -11.48
CA SER A 153 -2.19 4.63 -11.58
C SER A 153 -3.32 5.14 -12.46
N TYR A 154 -3.59 4.46 -13.57
CA TYR A 154 -4.70 4.78 -14.45
C TYR A 154 -6.06 4.62 -13.76
N GLU A 155 -6.30 3.47 -13.12
CA GLU A 155 -7.55 3.22 -12.41
C GLU A 155 -7.74 4.21 -11.25
N TYR A 156 -6.68 4.53 -10.51
CA TYR A 156 -6.74 5.58 -9.49
C TYR A 156 -7.07 6.96 -10.05
N SER A 157 -6.45 7.35 -11.16
CA SER A 157 -6.71 8.64 -11.82
C SER A 157 -8.15 8.74 -12.34
N LYS A 158 -8.67 7.66 -12.93
CA LYS A 158 -10.06 7.56 -13.38
C LYS A 158 -11.04 7.71 -12.22
N LEU A 159 -10.77 7.06 -11.09
CA LEU A 159 -11.57 7.18 -9.87
C LEU A 159 -11.60 8.63 -9.37
N LYS A 160 -10.43 9.27 -9.31
CA LYS A 160 -10.30 10.66 -8.88
C LYS A 160 -11.11 11.61 -9.78
N TYR A 161 -11.00 11.42 -11.10
CA TYR A 161 -11.79 12.19 -12.07
C TYR A 161 -13.29 12.04 -11.84
N LEU A 162 -13.79 10.82 -11.63
CA LEU A 162 -15.22 10.57 -11.38
C LEU A 162 -15.68 11.21 -10.06
N GLN A 163 -14.86 11.22 -9.04
CA GLN A 163 -15.19 11.89 -7.77
C GLN A 163 -15.25 13.41 -7.92
N GLU A 164 -14.34 14.01 -8.70
CA GLU A 164 -14.37 15.45 -9.02
C GLU A 164 -15.62 15.85 -9.83
N VAL A 165 -15.99 15.08 -10.85
CA VAL A 165 -17.21 15.29 -11.62
C VAL A 165 -18.46 15.22 -10.72
N ASN A 166 -18.53 14.19 -9.86
CA ASN A 166 -19.66 14.03 -8.94
C ASN A 166 -19.74 15.14 -7.89
N LYS A 167 -18.61 15.70 -7.44
CA LYS A 167 -18.59 16.87 -6.56
C LYS A 167 -19.17 18.10 -7.27
N ASN A 168 -18.77 18.34 -8.51
CA ASN A 168 -19.24 19.49 -9.28
C ASN A 168 -20.74 19.42 -9.61
N THR A 169 -21.28 18.22 -9.87
CA THR A 169 -22.71 18.02 -10.11
C THR A 169 -23.56 18.09 -8.83
N LYS A 170 -22.99 17.84 -7.66
CA LYS A 170 -23.70 18.00 -6.37
C LYS A 170 -23.80 19.44 -5.88
N PHE A 171 -23.00 20.38 -6.43
CA PHE A 171 -23.13 21.80 -6.06
C PHE A 171 -24.41 22.45 -6.56
N GLU A 172 -25.15 21.84 -7.50
CA GLU A 172 -26.44 22.34 -7.96
C GLU A 172 -27.66 21.86 -7.14
N ASN A 173 -27.50 20.86 -6.26
CA ASN A 173 -28.62 20.27 -5.54
C ASN A 173 -28.28 19.80 -4.12
N THR A 174 -27.89 20.68 -3.17
CA THR A 174 -28.17 20.34 -1.76
C THR A 174 -27.94 21.49 -0.79
N ASN A 175 -29.03 22.04 -0.31
CA ASN A 175 -29.25 22.32 1.11
C ASN A 175 -29.63 20.98 1.76
N ASN A 176 -28.82 20.48 2.68
CA ASN A 176 -29.09 19.69 3.88
C ASN A 176 -28.16 18.52 4.16
N LEU A 177 -27.47 18.69 5.30
CA LEU A 177 -27.32 17.76 6.44
C LEU A 177 -26.96 16.28 6.13
N ASP A 178 -25.69 15.92 6.31
CA ASP A 178 -25.27 15.08 7.46
C ASP A 178 -23.72 15.06 7.50
N ARG A 179 -23.16 15.90 8.35
CA ARG A 179 -21.75 15.78 8.77
C ARG A 179 -21.68 14.76 9.89
N THR A 180 -21.90 13.50 9.60
CA THR A 180 -21.29 12.46 10.42
C THR A 180 -19.78 12.62 10.27
N LYS A 181 -19.12 13.07 11.34
CA LYS A 181 -17.65 13.05 11.43
C LYS A 181 -17.24 11.59 11.18
N SER A 182 -16.83 11.27 9.97
CA SER A 182 -16.16 9.99 9.73
C SER A 182 -14.89 10.02 10.57
N LEU A 183 -14.82 9.17 11.57
CA LEU A 183 -13.60 9.00 12.35
C LEU A 183 -12.48 8.61 11.38
N ALA A 184 -11.35 9.30 11.47
CA ALA A 184 -10.20 8.98 10.62
C ALA A 184 -9.74 7.55 10.91
N ILE A 185 -9.50 6.76 9.87
CA ILE A 185 -8.91 5.42 10.01
C ILE A 185 -7.48 5.59 10.53
N ALA A 186 -7.08 4.71 11.45
CA ALA A 186 -5.76 4.74 12.05
C ALA A 186 -4.65 4.42 11.01
N THR A 187 -3.52 5.10 11.12
CA THR A 187 -2.33 4.83 10.31
C THR A 187 -1.70 3.48 10.65
N VAL A 188 -0.81 2.98 9.81
CA VAL A 188 -0.04 1.76 10.08
C VAL A 188 0.72 1.87 11.41
N LYS A 189 1.29 3.04 11.71
CA LYS A 189 2.01 3.30 12.96
C LYS A 189 1.09 3.22 14.19
N GLU A 190 -0.08 3.85 14.14
CA GLU A 190 -1.06 3.82 15.22
C GLU A 190 -1.59 2.41 15.46
N ASN A 191 -1.89 1.67 14.40
CA ASN A 191 -2.30 0.27 14.47
C ASN A 191 -1.19 -0.61 15.09
N GLN A 192 0.07 -0.39 14.70
CA GLN A 192 1.19 -1.14 15.24
C GLN A 192 1.37 -0.85 16.74
N TYR A 193 1.30 0.42 17.15
CA TYR A 193 1.40 0.81 18.56
C TYR A 193 0.30 0.14 19.40
N PHE A 194 -0.95 0.17 18.91
CA PHE A 194 -2.07 -0.50 19.58
C PHE A 194 -1.83 -2.01 19.74
N LEU A 195 -1.37 -2.69 18.67
CA LEU A 195 -1.13 -4.13 18.71
C LEU A 195 0.02 -4.50 19.65
N ASP A 196 1.08 -3.71 19.70
CA ASP A 196 2.23 -3.95 20.58
C ASP A 196 1.82 -3.78 22.05
N ASP A 197 1.04 -2.76 22.39
CA ASP A 197 0.47 -2.58 23.74
C ASP A 197 -0.48 -3.73 24.09
N LEU A 198 -1.38 -4.10 23.19
CA LEU A 198 -2.30 -5.22 23.40
C LEU A 198 -1.56 -6.54 23.66
N PHE A 199 -0.55 -6.85 22.85
CA PHE A 199 0.23 -8.10 23.01
C PHE A 199 1.05 -8.12 24.32
N THR A 200 1.56 -6.96 24.74
CA THR A 200 2.24 -6.81 26.03
C THR A 200 1.28 -7.14 27.16
N ARG A 201 0.12 -6.51 27.20
CA ARG A 201 -0.90 -6.75 28.24
C ARG A 201 -1.43 -8.18 28.25
N LEU A 202 -1.66 -8.77 27.09
CA LEU A 202 -2.08 -10.17 26.96
C LEU A 202 -0.99 -11.13 27.46
N SER A 203 0.28 -10.82 27.21
CA SER A 203 1.42 -11.61 27.72
C SER A 203 1.53 -11.53 29.25
N GLU A 204 1.41 -10.33 29.83
CA GLU A 204 1.41 -10.12 31.29
C GLU A 204 0.27 -10.86 31.99
N LYS A 205 -0.90 -10.96 31.35
CA LYS A 205 -2.05 -11.71 31.86
C LYS A 205 -1.98 -13.21 31.58
N GLY A 206 -0.88 -13.70 30.99
CA GLY A 206 -0.67 -15.12 30.73
C GLY A 206 -1.56 -15.71 29.62
N PHE A 207 -2.08 -14.86 28.71
CA PHE A 207 -2.91 -15.32 27.61
C PHE A 207 -2.16 -16.27 26.65
N PHE A 208 -0.88 -16.00 26.41
CA PHE A 208 -0.01 -16.82 25.56
C PHE A 208 0.70 -17.92 26.38
N LYS A 209 -0.06 -18.89 26.89
CA LYS A 209 0.47 -19.98 27.72
C LYS A 209 1.39 -20.94 26.96
N ASP A 210 1.14 -21.12 25.66
CA ASP A 210 1.89 -22.02 24.79
C ASP A 210 2.77 -21.20 23.83
N SER A 211 4.08 -21.26 24.04
CA SER A 211 5.05 -20.52 23.22
C SER A 211 5.02 -20.95 21.75
N THR A 212 4.66 -22.20 21.46
CA THR A 212 4.60 -22.73 20.08
C THR A 212 3.42 -22.18 19.29
N LYS A 213 2.36 -21.73 19.99
CA LYS A 213 1.16 -21.15 19.38
C LYS A 213 1.10 -19.63 19.47
N LYS A 214 2.05 -19.01 20.19
CA LYS A 214 2.07 -17.58 20.45
C LYS A 214 2.04 -16.77 19.15
N GLU A 215 2.95 -17.06 18.22
CA GLU A 215 3.05 -16.35 16.94
C GLU A 215 1.76 -16.47 16.10
N LYS A 216 1.19 -17.69 16.04
CA LYS A 216 -0.08 -17.94 15.33
C LYS A 216 -1.23 -17.15 15.95
N ASN A 217 -1.33 -17.12 17.27
CA ASN A 217 -2.38 -16.38 17.98
C ASN A 217 -2.21 -14.87 17.79
N GLN A 218 -0.99 -14.35 17.85
CA GLN A 218 -0.71 -12.94 17.56
C GLN A 218 -1.08 -12.58 16.11
N HIS A 219 -0.77 -13.45 15.16
CA HIS A 219 -1.14 -13.27 13.76
C HIS A 219 -2.66 -13.20 13.59
N ASN A 220 -3.41 -14.13 14.18
CA ASN A 220 -4.87 -14.15 14.10
C ASN A 220 -5.50 -12.89 14.73
N ILE A 221 -4.99 -12.45 15.89
CA ILE A 221 -5.45 -11.22 16.55
C ILE A 221 -5.20 -10.00 15.65
N LYS A 222 -4.00 -9.91 15.06
CA LYS A 222 -3.65 -8.84 14.13
C LYS A 222 -4.61 -8.77 12.95
N GLU A 223 -4.98 -9.91 12.36
CA GLU A 223 -5.93 -9.97 11.26
C GLU A 223 -7.34 -9.49 11.65
N ILE A 224 -7.81 -9.82 12.87
CA ILE A 224 -9.09 -9.35 13.37
C ILE A 224 -9.13 -7.83 13.40
N PHE A 225 -8.10 -7.19 13.97
CA PHE A 225 -8.06 -5.72 14.08
C PHE A 225 -7.83 -5.02 12.73
N GLN A 226 -7.11 -5.64 11.81
CA GLN A 226 -6.98 -5.13 10.45
C GLN A 226 -8.34 -5.13 9.71
N LYS A 227 -9.17 -6.17 9.89
CA LYS A 227 -10.52 -6.22 9.32
C LYS A 227 -11.48 -5.23 9.97
N ALA A 228 -11.28 -4.91 11.23
CA ALA A 228 -12.14 -3.98 11.97
C ALA A 228 -11.93 -2.51 11.60
N SER A 229 -10.90 -2.17 10.81
CA SER A 229 -10.56 -0.80 10.40
C SER A 229 -10.56 0.16 11.60
N LEU A 230 -9.54 0.03 12.47
CA LEU A 230 -9.42 0.88 13.66
C LEU A 230 -9.39 2.36 13.30
N THR A 231 -9.97 3.18 14.14
CA THR A 231 -9.99 4.64 13.99
C THR A 231 -9.04 5.29 14.98
N SER A 232 -8.36 6.36 14.55
CA SER A 232 -7.59 7.23 15.44
C SER A 232 -8.53 8.11 16.27
N LYS A 233 -8.18 8.32 17.54
CA LYS A 233 -8.89 9.27 18.42
C LYS A 233 -8.17 10.59 18.47
#